data_b9a79f712adf0e8b447dadc5e89958a7
#
_entry.id   b9a79f712adf0e8b447dadc5e89958a7
#
_cell.length_a   1.000
_cell.length_b   1.000
_cell.length_c   1.000
_cell.angle_alpha   90.00
_cell.angle_beta   90.00
_cell.angle_gamma   90.00
#
_symmetry.space_group_name_H-M   'P 1'
#
loop_
_entity.id
_entity.type
_entity.pdbx_description
1 polymer ?
#
loop_
_entity_poly.entity_id
_entity_poly.type
_entity_poly.pdbx_seq_one_letter_code
_entity_poly.pdbx_strand_id
1 'polypeptide(L)'
;MTPTEQVPSEDVLTSPCNVRFHEVNAFGRAVGWDIDFRQLDSGAPKIEARVLAGSQSTVMGFRFERAYHQRGSAPRGVLSFGIPLNGSLDWHRQQVDAPRILSFNGDSGFDGVSPDGFSGITLSITQSWLQTTSASFGMPVPKQLVDTRVGLVLAPSQASCELTAQLRRLLGSGAGHFDSHRESELALQLIAAARGDSGCDDKSTFNQRARAIELTINFIEDHRGEAVRVSEICGETGVPWRTLDRAFRERFGVGPKAYLTRRRLGGVREALAAGPRD
;
A
#
# COMPACT_ATOMS: atom_id res chain seq x y z
N MET A 1 19.15 -4.37 41.84
CA MET A 1 17.81 -4.00 41.33
C MET A 1 17.95 -3.83 39.84
N THR A 2 17.61 -4.86 39.10
CA THR A 2 17.58 -4.88 37.63
C THR A 2 16.32 -4.14 37.14
N PRO A 3 16.42 -3.24 36.17
CA PRO A 3 15.23 -2.61 35.62
C PRO A 3 14.38 -3.68 34.91
N THR A 4 13.15 -3.81 35.33
CA THR A 4 12.14 -4.65 34.66
C THR A 4 11.89 -4.06 33.28
N GLU A 5 12.34 -4.77 32.24
CA GLU A 5 12.11 -4.45 30.84
C GLU A 5 10.60 -4.63 30.58
N GLN A 6 9.90 -3.50 30.43
CA GLN A 6 8.50 -3.49 30.04
C GLN A 6 8.42 -3.99 28.58
N VAL A 7 7.91 -5.20 28.41
CA VAL A 7 7.44 -5.68 27.11
C VAL A 7 6.31 -4.73 26.66
N PRO A 8 6.39 -4.09 25.50
CA PRO A 8 5.30 -3.26 25.00
C PRO A 8 4.05 -4.12 24.86
N SER A 9 2.96 -3.72 25.49
CA SER A 9 1.64 -4.34 25.32
C SER A 9 1.14 -4.19 23.88
N GLU A 10 0.19 -5.02 23.45
CA GLU A 10 -0.42 -5.03 22.11
C GLU A 10 -0.94 -3.65 21.64
N ASP A 11 -1.17 -2.71 22.53
CA ASP A 11 -1.59 -1.33 22.24
C ASP A 11 -0.50 -0.44 21.62
N VAL A 12 0.75 -0.85 21.61
CA VAL A 12 1.87 -0.01 21.08
C VAL A 12 1.85 0.09 19.55
N LEU A 13 1.18 -0.83 18.87
CA LEU A 13 1.09 -0.83 17.39
C LEU A 13 -0.01 0.09 16.85
N THR A 14 -0.84 0.67 17.69
CA THR A 14 -1.95 1.55 17.29
C THR A 14 -1.58 3.04 17.26
N SER A 15 -0.39 3.41 17.71
CA SER A 15 0.10 4.81 17.66
C SER A 15 1.27 4.96 16.67
N PRO A 16 1.45 6.13 16.02
CA PRO A 16 2.55 6.37 15.10
C PRO A 16 3.86 6.44 15.88
N CYS A 17 4.53 5.33 16.04
CA CYS A 17 5.76 5.26 16.81
C CYS A 17 6.94 4.97 15.88
N ASN A 18 7.93 5.87 15.89
CA ASN A 18 9.27 5.48 15.53
C ASN A 18 9.81 4.64 16.70
N VAL A 19 9.84 3.34 16.53
CA VAL A 19 10.34 2.42 17.57
C VAL A 19 11.76 2.02 17.21
N ARG A 20 12.64 2.07 18.20
CA ARG A 20 13.99 1.53 18.10
C ARG A 20 14.07 0.23 18.86
N PHE A 21 14.53 -0.80 18.17
CA PHE A 21 14.74 -2.11 18.78
C PHE A 21 16.25 -2.36 18.92
N HIS A 22 16.65 -2.72 20.14
CA HIS A 22 18.00 -3.16 20.49
C HIS A 22 18.10 -4.68 20.53
N GLU A 23 16.97 -5.37 20.38
CA GLU A 23 16.87 -6.81 20.23
C GLU A 23 16.11 -7.16 18.95
N VAL A 24 16.69 -7.99 18.13
CA VAL A 24 16.13 -8.36 16.83
C VAL A 24 14.83 -9.15 16.96
N ASN A 25 14.78 -10.06 17.95
CA ASN A 25 13.59 -10.87 18.21
C ASN A 25 12.42 -10.03 18.76
N ALA A 26 12.71 -8.90 19.43
CA ALA A 26 11.68 -7.97 19.87
C ALA A 26 11.00 -7.30 18.68
N PHE A 27 11.73 -6.99 17.62
CA PHE A 27 11.15 -6.47 16.38
C PHE A 27 10.17 -7.48 15.73
N GLY A 28 10.58 -8.74 15.56
CA GLY A 28 9.72 -9.79 14.99
C GLY A 28 8.41 -9.96 15.78
N ARG A 29 8.49 -10.00 17.12
CA ARG A 29 7.30 -10.07 17.99
C ARG A 29 6.41 -8.85 17.85
N ALA A 30 6.99 -7.65 17.81
CA ALA A 30 6.25 -6.39 17.75
C ALA A 30 5.45 -6.23 16.44
N VAL A 31 5.94 -6.82 15.34
CA VAL A 31 5.23 -6.77 14.05
C VAL A 31 4.29 -7.97 13.85
N GLY A 32 4.20 -8.88 14.81
CA GLY A 32 3.32 -10.05 14.76
C GLY A 32 3.72 -11.10 13.73
N TRP A 33 4.97 -11.10 13.31
CA TRP A 33 5.51 -12.05 12.35
C TRP A 33 6.34 -13.12 13.08
N ASP A 34 6.30 -14.33 12.59
CA ASP A 34 7.18 -15.41 13.04
C ASP A 34 8.48 -15.34 12.24
N ILE A 35 9.48 -14.65 12.79
CA ILE A 35 10.77 -14.42 12.12
C ILE A 35 11.93 -14.78 13.05
N ASP A 36 12.81 -15.64 12.56
CA ASP A 36 14.14 -15.87 13.11
C ASP A 36 15.14 -14.93 12.41
N PHE A 37 15.76 -14.06 13.18
CA PHE A 37 16.80 -13.16 12.71
C PHE A 37 18.16 -13.60 13.22
N ARG A 38 19.13 -13.68 12.32
CA ARG A 38 20.53 -13.91 12.66
C ARG A 38 21.38 -12.76 12.16
N GLN A 39 21.97 -12.02 13.08
CA GLN A 39 22.93 -10.98 12.73
C GLN A 39 24.19 -11.60 12.13
N LEU A 40 24.67 -11.05 11.02
CA LEU A 40 25.81 -11.60 10.26
C LEU A 40 27.10 -10.82 10.49
N ASP A 41 27.02 -9.62 11.02
CA ASP A 41 28.15 -8.75 11.34
C ASP A 41 28.27 -8.50 12.85
N SER A 42 29.36 -7.92 13.29
CA SER A 42 29.62 -7.59 14.69
C SER A 42 28.97 -6.26 15.09
N GLY A 43 28.69 -6.10 16.38
CA GLY A 43 28.16 -4.88 16.98
C GLY A 43 26.76 -5.06 17.55
N ALA A 44 26.29 -4.07 18.29
CA ALA A 44 24.95 -4.09 18.86
C ALA A 44 23.88 -4.02 17.76
N PRO A 45 22.82 -4.83 17.85
CA PRO A 45 21.69 -4.74 16.91
C PRO A 45 21.00 -3.37 17.08
N LYS A 46 20.62 -2.79 15.95
CA LYS A 46 19.85 -1.57 15.92
C LYS A 46 18.90 -1.59 14.75
N ILE A 47 17.61 -1.61 15.06
CA ILE A 47 16.53 -1.60 14.09
C ILE A 47 15.66 -0.39 14.38
N GLU A 48 15.42 0.42 13.39
CA GLU A 48 14.44 1.49 13.45
C GLU A 48 13.22 1.08 12.62
N ALA A 49 12.03 1.19 13.19
CA ALA A 49 10.79 0.90 12.49
C ALA A 49 9.74 1.98 12.77
N ARG A 50 8.90 2.21 11.77
CA ARG A 50 7.72 3.05 11.87
C ARG A 50 6.54 2.30 11.31
N VAL A 51 5.49 2.19 12.09
CA VAL A 51 4.27 1.46 11.74
C VAL A 51 3.10 2.44 11.63
N LEU A 52 2.31 2.27 10.59
CA LEU A 52 1.06 2.98 10.36
C LEU A 52 -0.02 1.94 10.14
N ALA A 53 -1.11 2.03 10.89
CA ALA A 53 -2.23 1.11 10.79
C ALA A 53 -3.42 1.76 10.06
N GLY A 54 -3.98 1.01 9.13
CA GLY A 54 -5.34 1.20 8.65
C GLY A 54 -6.27 0.19 9.33
N SER A 55 -7.52 0.12 8.90
CA SER A 55 -8.49 -0.85 9.41
C SER A 55 -8.26 -2.27 8.89
N GLN A 56 -7.71 -2.39 7.69
CA GLN A 56 -7.52 -3.65 6.96
C GLN A 56 -6.09 -3.82 6.43
N SER A 57 -5.22 -2.86 6.71
CA SER A 57 -3.85 -2.88 6.22
C SER A 57 -2.88 -2.22 7.20
N THR A 58 -1.62 -2.60 7.07
CA THR A 58 -0.52 -2.03 7.86
C THR A 58 0.62 -1.68 6.92
N VAL A 59 1.18 -0.49 7.09
CA VAL A 59 2.38 -0.05 6.40
C VAL A 59 3.49 0.08 7.42
N MET A 60 4.61 -0.57 7.20
CA MET A 60 5.79 -0.47 8.06
C MET A 60 7.01 -0.08 7.24
N GLY A 61 7.64 1.03 7.61
CA GLY A 61 8.99 1.37 7.16
C GLY A 61 10.00 0.90 8.19
N PHE A 62 11.13 0.35 7.75
CA PHE A 62 12.18 -0.10 8.66
C PHE A 62 13.58 0.14 8.09
N ARG A 63 14.54 0.21 9.00
CA ARG A 63 15.98 0.30 8.69
C ARG A 63 16.76 -0.61 9.61
N PHE A 64 17.58 -1.44 9.02
CA PHE A 64 18.55 -2.29 9.71
C PHE A 64 19.94 -1.66 9.63
N GLU A 65 20.58 -1.39 10.75
CA GLU A 65 21.96 -0.89 10.75
C GLU A 65 23.00 -2.03 10.68
N ARG A 66 22.54 -3.28 10.64
CA ARG A 66 23.37 -4.48 10.56
C ARG A 66 22.88 -5.40 9.47
N ALA A 67 23.76 -6.27 9.01
CA ALA A 67 23.39 -7.32 8.08
C ALA A 67 22.67 -8.46 8.82
N TYR A 68 21.56 -8.94 8.24
CA TYR A 68 20.73 -10.00 8.83
C TYR A 68 20.40 -11.09 7.83
N HIS A 69 20.47 -12.33 8.31
CA HIS A 69 19.76 -13.45 7.70
C HIS A 69 18.40 -13.57 8.40
N GLN A 70 17.34 -13.56 7.63
CA GLN A 70 15.96 -13.53 8.07
C GLN A 70 15.20 -14.72 7.50
N ARG A 71 14.58 -15.52 8.36
CA ARG A 71 13.72 -16.63 7.94
C ARG A 71 12.45 -16.58 8.75
N GLY A 72 11.31 -16.83 8.09
CA GLY A 72 10.06 -16.77 8.81
C GLY A 72 8.84 -16.81 7.92
N SER A 73 7.71 -16.46 8.50
CA SER A 73 6.42 -16.39 7.80
C SER A 73 5.64 -15.14 8.17
N ALA A 74 4.89 -14.63 7.21
CA ALA A 74 3.91 -13.57 7.44
C ALA A 74 2.69 -14.12 8.19
N PRO A 75 1.91 -13.27 8.89
CA PRO A 75 0.68 -13.68 9.55
C PRO A 75 -0.32 -14.31 8.58
N ARG A 76 -1.04 -15.32 9.04
CA ARG A 76 -2.06 -15.99 8.22
C ARG A 76 -3.25 -15.08 7.92
N GLY A 77 -3.81 -15.21 6.73
CA GLY A 77 -4.97 -14.40 6.30
C GLY A 77 -4.63 -12.98 5.86
N VAL A 78 -3.35 -12.62 5.91
CA VAL A 78 -2.82 -11.33 5.49
C VAL A 78 -1.85 -11.55 4.34
N LEU A 79 -1.99 -10.77 3.28
CA LEU A 79 -1.03 -10.71 2.18
C LEU A 79 0.01 -9.64 2.49
N SER A 80 1.26 -10.03 2.57
CA SER A 80 2.36 -9.14 2.95
C SER A 80 3.39 -9.02 1.82
N PHE A 81 3.78 -7.78 1.54
CA PHE A 81 4.69 -7.43 0.45
C PHE A 81 5.79 -6.51 0.96
N GLY A 82 7.01 -6.75 0.53
CA GLY A 82 8.18 -5.94 0.86
C GLY A 82 8.68 -5.16 -0.34
N ILE A 83 9.15 -3.95 -0.11
CA ILE A 83 9.79 -3.10 -1.11
C ILE A 83 11.13 -2.64 -0.55
N PRO A 84 12.25 -3.19 -1.03
CA PRO A 84 13.56 -2.64 -0.75
C PRO A 84 13.65 -1.19 -1.21
N LEU A 85 14.21 -0.32 -0.37
CA LEU A 85 14.37 1.11 -0.69
C LEU A 85 15.79 1.47 -1.12
N ASN A 86 16.76 0.65 -0.74
CA ASN A 86 18.17 0.80 -1.07
C ASN A 86 18.85 -0.56 -1.16
N GLY A 87 19.97 -0.60 -1.84
CA GLY A 87 20.82 -1.76 -1.94
C GLY A 87 20.19 -2.95 -2.69
N SER A 88 20.83 -4.07 -2.53
CA SER A 88 20.42 -5.37 -3.05
C SER A 88 20.30 -6.33 -1.87
N LEU A 89 19.28 -7.17 -1.88
CA LEU A 89 19.17 -8.24 -0.89
C LEU A 89 19.15 -9.60 -1.58
N ASP A 90 19.66 -10.63 -0.91
CA ASP A 90 19.42 -12.00 -1.33
C ASP A 90 18.02 -12.40 -0.88
N TRP A 91 17.17 -12.79 -1.83
CA TRP A 91 15.81 -13.24 -1.58
C TRP A 91 15.63 -14.63 -2.19
N HIS A 92 15.50 -15.65 -1.34
CA HIS A 92 15.43 -17.04 -1.78
C HIS A 92 16.57 -17.42 -2.73
N ARG A 93 17.80 -17.01 -2.41
CA ARG A 93 19.04 -17.24 -3.21
C ARG A 93 19.05 -16.50 -4.56
N GLN A 94 18.24 -15.47 -4.71
CA GLN A 94 18.26 -14.58 -5.86
C GLN A 94 18.60 -13.17 -5.40
N GLN A 95 19.51 -12.51 -6.11
CA GLN A 95 19.80 -11.11 -5.85
C GLN A 95 18.66 -10.25 -6.37
N VAL A 96 18.11 -9.42 -5.50
CA VAL A 96 17.00 -8.54 -5.78
C VAL A 96 17.38 -7.10 -5.46
N ASP A 97 17.45 -6.29 -6.49
CA ASP A 97 17.76 -4.87 -6.38
C ASP A 97 16.49 -4.04 -6.15
N ALA A 98 16.64 -2.93 -5.42
CA ALA A 98 15.58 -1.95 -5.28
C ALA A 98 15.30 -1.26 -6.65
N PRO A 99 14.06 -0.83 -6.92
CA PRO A 99 12.82 -1.04 -6.19
C PRO A 99 11.98 -2.18 -6.80
N ARG A 100 11.99 -3.34 -6.20
CA ARG A 100 11.13 -4.47 -6.60
C ARG A 100 10.14 -4.78 -5.49
N ILE A 101 9.01 -5.39 -5.80
CA ILE A 101 8.05 -5.84 -4.79
C ILE A 101 8.25 -7.33 -4.56
N LEU A 102 8.52 -7.68 -3.31
CA LEU A 102 8.70 -9.04 -2.84
C LEU A 102 7.43 -9.53 -2.17
N SER A 103 7.06 -10.79 -2.34
CA SER A 103 5.98 -11.43 -1.59
C SER A 103 6.53 -12.26 -0.43
N PHE A 104 5.95 -12.08 0.76
CA PHE A 104 6.18 -12.91 1.94
C PHE A 104 5.15 -14.04 2.09
N ASN A 105 4.26 -14.21 1.12
CA ASN A 105 3.07 -15.05 1.18
C ASN A 105 3.35 -16.52 0.79
N GLY A 106 4.41 -17.11 1.30
CA GLY A 106 4.74 -18.50 1.00
C GLY A 106 4.37 -19.45 2.13
N ASP A 107 3.75 -20.59 1.82
CA ASP A 107 3.46 -21.65 2.81
C ASP A 107 4.72 -22.20 3.48
N SER A 108 5.85 -22.18 2.77
CA SER A 108 7.18 -22.56 3.28
C SER A 108 7.91 -21.42 3.97
N GLY A 109 7.28 -20.26 4.11
CA GLY A 109 7.90 -19.06 4.64
C GLY A 109 8.87 -18.39 3.67
N PHE A 110 9.59 -17.39 4.15
CA PHE A 110 10.60 -16.67 3.37
C PHE A 110 12.01 -16.88 3.93
N ASP A 111 12.99 -16.66 3.06
CA ASP A 111 14.41 -16.71 3.38
C ASP A 111 15.09 -15.53 2.68
N GLY A 112 15.72 -14.64 3.44
CA GLY A 112 16.33 -13.43 2.92
C GLY A 112 17.58 -13.02 3.67
N VAL A 113 18.55 -12.44 2.95
CA VAL A 113 19.75 -11.86 3.55
C VAL A 113 19.81 -10.39 3.15
N SER A 114 19.71 -9.52 4.15
CA SER A 114 19.85 -8.07 3.96
C SER A 114 21.26 -7.62 4.35
N PRO A 115 21.88 -6.69 3.58
CA PRO A 115 23.15 -6.08 3.96
C PRO A 115 22.98 -5.11 5.15
N ASP A 116 24.09 -4.63 5.66
CA ASP A 116 24.11 -3.50 6.59
C ASP A 116 23.52 -2.23 5.95
N GLY A 117 22.88 -1.39 6.74
CA GLY A 117 22.24 -0.16 6.29
C GLY A 117 20.99 -0.39 5.43
N PHE A 118 20.50 -1.62 5.33
CA PHE A 118 19.31 -1.96 4.54
C PHE A 118 18.05 -1.26 5.06
N SER A 119 17.25 -0.75 4.15
CA SER A 119 15.93 -0.18 4.47
C SER A 119 14.86 -0.68 3.52
N GLY A 120 13.67 -0.83 4.03
CA GLY A 120 12.52 -1.33 3.27
C GLY A 120 11.21 -0.83 3.81
N ILE A 121 10.16 -1.08 3.03
CA ILE A 121 8.78 -0.88 3.43
C ILE A 121 8.06 -2.22 3.29
N THR A 122 7.23 -2.58 4.26
CA THR A 122 6.24 -3.64 4.11
C THR A 122 4.85 -3.06 4.04
N LEU A 123 4.03 -3.64 3.17
CA LEU A 123 2.60 -3.42 3.07
C LEU A 123 1.91 -4.76 3.32
N SER A 124 1.12 -4.83 4.39
CA SER A 124 0.32 -6.00 4.75
C SER A 124 -1.15 -5.66 4.61
N ILE A 125 -1.94 -6.51 3.94
CA ILE A 125 -3.36 -6.26 3.65
C ILE A 125 -4.16 -7.53 3.94
N THR A 126 -5.32 -7.40 4.61
CA THR A 126 -6.26 -8.50 4.81
C THR A 126 -6.71 -9.07 3.46
N GLN A 127 -6.48 -10.35 3.23
CA GLN A 127 -6.72 -10.99 1.92
C GLN A 127 -8.19 -10.90 1.49
N SER A 128 -9.14 -11.19 2.39
CA SER A 128 -10.58 -11.14 2.08
C SER A 128 -11.03 -9.72 1.73
N TRP A 129 -10.53 -8.73 2.46
CA TRP A 129 -10.84 -7.33 2.18
C TRP A 129 -10.26 -6.88 0.82
N LEU A 130 -9.01 -7.28 0.50
CA LEU A 130 -8.41 -6.99 -0.81
C LEU A 130 -9.27 -7.55 -1.95
N GLN A 131 -9.75 -8.78 -1.82
CA GLN A 131 -10.61 -9.42 -2.82
C GLN A 131 -11.94 -8.68 -3.00
N THR A 132 -12.61 -8.34 -1.88
CA THR A 132 -13.90 -7.63 -1.92
C THR A 132 -13.73 -6.23 -2.50
N THR A 133 -12.74 -5.48 -2.01
CA THR A 133 -12.47 -4.11 -2.47
C THR A 133 -12.11 -4.08 -3.95
N SER A 134 -11.22 -4.97 -4.39
CA SER A 134 -10.81 -5.02 -5.79
C SER A 134 -11.97 -5.36 -6.74
N ALA A 135 -12.87 -6.24 -6.30
CA ALA A 135 -14.06 -6.60 -7.08
C ALA A 135 -15.00 -5.40 -7.24
N SER A 136 -15.20 -4.58 -6.20
CA SER A 136 -16.05 -3.38 -6.27
C SER A 136 -15.51 -2.31 -7.23
N PHE A 137 -14.22 -2.35 -7.53
CA PHE A 137 -13.58 -1.48 -8.53
C PHE A 137 -13.39 -2.15 -9.91
N GLY A 138 -13.95 -3.34 -10.13
CA GLY A 138 -13.77 -4.08 -11.38
C GLY A 138 -12.32 -4.52 -11.64
N MET A 139 -11.48 -4.58 -10.61
CA MET A 139 -10.07 -4.94 -10.69
C MET A 139 -9.79 -6.26 -9.97
N PRO A 140 -10.05 -7.43 -10.56
CA PRO A 140 -9.83 -8.71 -9.89
C PRO A 140 -8.35 -8.85 -9.48
N VAL A 141 -8.14 -9.39 -8.29
CA VAL A 141 -6.79 -9.62 -7.75
C VAL A 141 -6.04 -10.61 -8.64
N PRO A 142 -4.85 -10.26 -9.14
CA PRO A 142 -4.03 -11.19 -9.91
C PRO A 142 -3.69 -12.44 -9.08
N LYS A 143 -3.78 -13.62 -9.70
CA LYS A 143 -3.50 -14.89 -9.01
C LYS A 143 -2.12 -14.90 -8.35
N GLN A 144 -1.14 -14.29 -8.97
CA GLN A 144 0.23 -14.19 -8.43
C GLN A 144 0.34 -13.46 -7.09
N LEU A 145 -0.58 -12.54 -6.74
CA LEU A 145 -0.57 -11.88 -5.43
C LEU A 145 -1.09 -12.79 -4.31
N VAL A 146 -1.96 -13.74 -4.64
CA VAL A 146 -2.55 -14.70 -3.68
C VAL A 146 -1.90 -16.08 -3.76
N ASP A 147 -0.98 -16.26 -4.71
CA ASP A 147 -0.25 -17.51 -4.87
C ASP A 147 0.76 -17.66 -3.73
N THR A 148 0.68 -18.78 -3.04
CA THR A 148 1.57 -19.13 -1.92
C THR A 148 2.91 -19.71 -2.36
N ARG A 149 3.19 -19.72 -3.67
CA ARG A 149 4.52 -20.14 -4.17
C ARG A 149 5.58 -19.16 -3.71
N VAL A 150 6.65 -19.75 -3.23
CA VAL A 150 7.78 -19.03 -2.64
C VAL A 150 8.45 -18.09 -3.64
N GLY A 151 8.82 -16.91 -3.16
CA GLY A 151 9.79 -16.05 -3.84
C GLY A 151 9.25 -15.20 -4.97
N LEU A 152 7.95 -14.88 -4.99
CA LEU A 152 7.44 -13.93 -5.97
C LEU A 152 8.19 -12.59 -5.86
N VAL A 153 8.77 -12.17 -6.98
CA VAL A 153 9.41 -10.86 -7.16
C VAL A 153 8.76 -10.19 -8.36
N LEU A 154 8.06 -9.09 -8.13
CA LEU A 154 7.48 -8.31 -9.21
C LEU A 154 8.54 -7.41 -9.85
N ALA A 155 8.55 -7.35 -11.17
CA ALA A 155 9.42 -6.44 -11.90
C ALA A 155 9.07 -4.96 -11.60
N PRO A 156 10.04 -4.05 -11.67
CA PRO A 156 9.77 -2.63 -11.57
C PRO A 156 8.80 -2.20 -12.67
N SER A 157 7.83 -1.39 -12.32
CA SER A 157 6.88 -0.79 -13.24
C SER A 157 6.54 0.62 -12.78
N GLN A 158 5.91 1.42 -13.63
CA GLN A 158 5.43 2.73 -13.21
C GLN A 158 4.51 2.62 -11.99
N ALA A 159 3.59 1.63 -11.99
CA ALA A 159 2.67 1.42 -10.88
C ALA A 159 3.40 1.03 -9.58
N SER A 160 4.48 0.24 -9.64
CA SER A 160 5.30 -0.07 -8.46
C SER A 160 6.06 1.13 -7.93
N CYS A 161 6.54 2.01 -8.81
CA CYS A 161 7.17 3.28 -8.43
C CYS A 161 6.17 4.23 -7.76
N GLU A 162 4.96 4.34 -8.30
CA GLU A 162 3.87 5.15 -7.72
C GLU A 162 3.45 4.64 -6.34
N LEU A 163 3.28 3.32 -6.19
CA LEU A 163 3.01 2.68 -4.90
C LEU A 163 4.11 2.99 -3.88
N THR A 164 5.37 2.81 -4.28
CA THR A 164 6.51 3.09 -3.40
C THR A 164 6.54 4.56 -2.97
N ALA A 165 6.30 5.49 -3.89
CA ALA A 165 6.27 6.92 -3.58
C ALA A 165 5.11 7.27 -2.64
N GLN A 166 3.96 6.64 -2.78
CA GLN A 166 2.82 6.85 -1.89
C GLN A 166 3.08 6.30 -0.49
N LEU A 167 3.64 5.10 -0.38
CA LEU A 167 4.01 4.51 0.90
C LEU A 167 5.06 5.37 1.64
N ARG A 168 6.06 5.90 0.93
CA ARG A 168 7.05 6.83 1.51
C ARG A 168 6.39 8.11 2.03
N ARG A 169 5.44 8.69 1.27
CA ARG A 169 4.71 9.89 1.71
C ARG A 169 3.88 9.61 2.96
N LEU A 170 3.20 8.46 3.02
CA LEU A 170 2.45 8.06 4.20
C LEU A 170 3.36 7.93 5.42
N LEU A 171 4.47 7.24 5.30
CA LEU A 171 5.44 7.12 6.38
C LEU A 171 6.05 8.47 6.79
N GLY A 172 6.17 9.44 5.90
CA GLY A 172 6.65 10.79 6.17
C GLY A 172 5.61 11.75 6.76
N SER A 173 4.31 11.43 6.70
CA SER A 173 3.22 12.37 7.03
C SER A 173 3.04 12.71 8.52
N GLY A 174 3.69 11.99 9.43
CA GLY A 174 3.49 12.16 10.88
C GLY A 174 2.19 11.55 11.41
N ALA A 175 1.26 11.12 10.55
CA ALA A 175 0.02 10.46 10.96
C ALA A 175 0.29 9.04 11.46
N GLY A 176 -0.53 8.59 12.43
CA GLY A 176 -0.47 7.22 12.96
C GLY A 176 -1.38 6.25 12.25
N HIS A 177 -2.43 6.79 11.69
CA HIS A 177 -3.45 6.03 10.99
C HIS A 177 -3.72 6.63 9.62
N PHE A 178 -4.21 5.81 8.73
CA PHE A 178 -4.71 6.24 7.44
C PHE A 178 -6.13 5.69 7.20
N ASP A 179 -6.91 6.46 6.46
CA ASP A 179 -8.33 6.18 6.24
C ASP A 179 -8.56 5.05 5.22
N SER A 180 -9.77 4.49 5.21
CA SER A 180 -10.19 3.43 4.31
C SER A 180 -10.04 3.76 2.82
N HIS A 181 -10.03 5.05 2.49
CA HIS A 181 -9.80 5.48 1.13
C HIS A 181 -8.36 5.27 0.71
N ARG A 182 -7.41 5.68 1.56
CA ARG A 182 -5.98 5.43 1.29
C ARG A 182 -5.67 3.94 1.29
N GLU A 183 -6.35 3.16 2.13
CA GLU A 183 -6.25 1.69 2.06
C GLU A 183 -6.66 1.17 0.69
N SER A 184 -7.80 1.63 0.16
CA SER A 184 -8.29 1.25 -1.17
C SER A 184 -7.33 1.69 -2.27
N GLU A 185 -6.77 2.90 -2.20
CA GLU A 185 -5.76 3.37 -3.15
C GLU A 185 -4.53 2.47 -3.16
N LEU A 186 -3.98 2.13 -1.98
CA LEU A 186 -2.81 1.25 -1.86
C LEU A 186 -3.10 -0.14 -2.42
N ALA A 187 -4.27 -0.71 -2.11
CA ALA A 187 -4.69 -2.01 -2.62
C ALA A 187 -4.77 -2.02 -4.16
N LEU A 188 -5.38 -1.01 -4.76
CA LEU A 188 -5.52 -0.90 -6.21
C LEU A 188 -4.17 -0.66 -6.90
N GLN A 189 -3.29 0.13 -6.30
CA GLN A 189 -1.93 0.32 -6.81
C GLN A 189 -1.08 -0.95 -6.72
N LEU A 190 -1.21 -1.73 -5.64
CA LEU A 190 -0.57 -3.03 -5.53
C LEU A 190 -1.05 -3.99 -6.62
N ILE A 191 -2.35 -4.04 -6.87
CA ILE A 191 -2.92 -4.86 -7.95
C ILE A 191 -2.40 -4.38 -9.31
N ALA A 192 -2.33 -3.07 -9.54
CA ALA A 192 -1.78 -2.51 -10.76
C ALA A 192 -0.30 -2.86 -10.95
N ALA A 193 0.50 -2.76 -9.88
CA ALA A 193 1.91 -3.16 -9.90
C ALA A 193 2.09 -4.65 -10.19
N ALA A 194 1.21 -5.51 -9.64
CA ALA A 194 1.26 -6.95 -9.86
C ALA A 194 0.84 -7.37 -11.28
N ARG A 195 -0.03 -6.61 -11.91
CA ARG A 195 -0.37 -6.85 -13.33
C ARG A 195 0.80 -6.56 -14.25
N GLY A 196 1.81 -5.88 -13.73
CA GLY A 196 2.92 -5.33 -14.49
C GLY A 196 2.45 -4.17 -15.36
N ASP A 197 3.40 -3.37 -15.84
CA ASP A 197 3.30 -2.86 -17.19
C ASP A 197 3.53 -4.10 -18.10
N SER A 198 2.61 -5.03 -18.12
CA SER A 198 2.48 -5.88 -19.28
C SER A 198 2.26 -4.86 -20.37
N GLY A 199 3.35 -4.54 -21.15
CA GLY A 199 3.34 -3.59 -22.23
C GLY A 199 1.99 -3.41 -22.85
N CYS A 200 1.08 -3.12 -22.00
CA CYS A 200 -0.13 -2.48 -22.37
C CYS A 200 0.47 -1.21 -22.92
N ASP A 201 0.78 -1.28 -24.21
CA ASP A 201 0.29 -0.23 -25.02
C ASP A 201 -1.08 0.15 -24.43
N ASP A 202 -1.03 0.90 -23.32
CA ASP A 202 -2.11 1.72 -22.87
C ASP A 202 -2.22 2.85 -23.91
N LYS A 203 -2.43 2.41 -25.14
CA LYS A 203 -3.20 3.01 -26.17
C LYS A 203 -4.67 2.93 -25.74
N SER A 204 -4.91 3.15 -24.43
CA SER A 204 -6.10 3.83 -24.01
C SER A 204 -6.02 5.15 -24.75
N THR A 205 -6.45 5.05 -26.00
CA THR A 205 -6.38 6.17 -26.95
C THR A 205 -6.92 7.38 -26.21
N PHE A 206 -6.38 8.55 -26.49
CA PHE A 206 -6.93 9.83 -26.01
C PHE A 206 -8.48 9.81 -25.98
N ASN A 207 -9.11 9.15 -26.95
CA ASN A 207 -10.54 8.93 -27.04
C ASN A 207 -11.13 8.07 -25.93
N GLN A 208 -10.45 7.03 -25.44
CA GLN A 208 -10.98 6.19 -24.34
C GLN A 208 -10.93 6.95 -23.00
N ARG A 209 -9.88 7.75 -22.78
CA ARG A 209 -9.77 8.59 -21.59
C ARG A 209 -10.75 9.76 -21.61
N ALA A 210 -10.93 10.38 -22.77
CA ALA A 210 -11.94 11.42 -22.96
C ALA A 210 -13.35 10.85 -22.71
N ARG A 211 -13.65 9.66 -23.22
CA ARG A 211 -14.92 8.96 -22.98
C ARG A 211 -15.10 8.57 -21.51
N ALA A 212 -14.05 8.12 -20.84
CA ALA A 212 -14.12 7.80 -19.41
C ALA A 212 -14.49 9.04 -18.57
N ILE A 213 -13.92 10.19 -18.89
CA ILE A 213 -14.27 11.46 -18.23
C ILE A 213 -15.71 11.83 -18.53
N GLU A 214 -16.13 11.80 -19.78
CA GLU A 214 -17.49 12.13 -20.21
C GLU A 214 -18.53 11.27 -19.48
N LEU A 215 -18.40 9.94 -19.52
CA LEU A 215 -19.29 9.02 -18.81
C LEU A 215 -19.34 9.31 -17.30
N THR A 216 -18.20 9.59 -16.70
CA THR A 216 -18.12 9.91 -15.28
C THR A 216 -18.77 11.22 -14.93
N ILE A 217 -18.54 12.27 -15.72
CA ILE A 217 -19.15 13.59 -15.47
C ILE A 217 -20.66 13.49 -15.65
N ASN A 218 -21.14 12.81 -16.68
CA ASN A 218 -22.58 12.60 -16.89
C ASN A 218 -23.20 11.86 -15.71
N PHE A 219 -22.59 10.75 -15.25
CA PHE A 219 -23.06 10.04 -14.07
C PHE A 219 -23.13 10.92 -12.81
N ILE A 220 -22.09 11.74 -12.58
CA ILE A 220 -22.07 12.67 -11.47
C ILE A 220 -23.16 13.77 -11.62
N GLU A 221 -23.42 14.23 -12.83
CA GLU A 221 -24.48 15.24 -13.08
C GLU A 221 -25.88 14.67 -12.85
N ASP A 222 -26.12 13.41 -13.30
CA ASP A 222 -27.39 12.72 -13.10
C ASP A 222 -27.71 12.45 -11.62
N HIS A 223 -26.66 12.33 -10.78
CA HIS A 223 -26.77 12.11 -9.33
C HIS A 223 -26.41 13.37 -8.52
N ARG A 224 -26.92 14.54 -8.98
CA ARG A 224 -26.72 15.80 -8.25
C ARG A 224 -27.38 15.76 -6.87
N GLY A 225 -26.60 16.09 -5.85
CA GLY A 225 -27.07 16.10 -4.46
C GLY A 225 -26.85 14.78 -3.71
N GLU A 226 -26.44 13.72 -4.39
CA GLU A 226 -26.12 12.45 -3.79
C GLU A 226 -24.63 12.32 -3.45
N ALA A 227 -24.35 11.47 -2.44
CA ALA A 227 -22.97 11.19 -2.02
C ALA A 227 -22.35 10.08 -2.89
N VAL A 228 -22.17 10.35 -4.18
CA VAL A 228 -21.60 9.41 -5.15
C VAL A 228 -20.19 8.95 -4.73
N ARG A 229 -19.96 7.64 -4.79
CA ARG A 229 -18.65 7.01 -4.57
C ARG A 229 -17.97 6.65 -5.88
N VAL A 230 -16.64 6.64 -5.88
CA VAL A 230 -15.88 6.29 -7.08
C VAL A 230 -16.11 4.83 -7.52
N SER A 231 -16.37 3.92 -6.58
CA SER A 231 -16.73 2.53 -6.89
C SER A 231 -18.06 2.42 -7.64
N GLU A 232 -19.06 3.24 -7.28
CA GLU A 232 -20.34 3.31 -7.97
C GLU A 232 -20.17 3.79 -9.40
N ILE A 233 -19.36 4.85 -9.59
CA ILE A 233 -19.01 5.34 -10.93
C ILE A 233 -18.39 4.23 -11.77
N CYS A 234 -17.38 3.52 -11.23
CA CYS A 234 -16.73 2.43 -11.96
C CYS A 234 -17.70 1.29 -12.31
N GLY A 235 -18.61 0.94 -11.39
CA GLY A 235 -19.62 -0.09 -11.60
C GLY A 235 -20.61 0.27 -12.69
N GLU A 236 -21.20 1.45 -12.62
CA GLU A 236 -22.24 1.90 -13.54
C GLU A 236 -21.69 2.30 -14.93
N THR A 237 -20.54 2.95 -14.97
CA THR A 237 -19.95 3.38 -16.25
C THR A 237 -19.13 2.30 -16.96
N GLY A 238 -18.80 1.22 -16.27
CA GLY A 238 -17.89 0.18 -16.76
C GLY A 238 -16.44 0.66 -16.97
N VAL A 239 -16.10 1.86 -16.49
CA VAL A 239 -14.76 2.42 -16.63
C VAL A 239 -13.87 1.88 -15.51
N PRO A 240 -12.75 1.18 -15.85
CA PRO A 240 -11.82 0.70 -14.85
C PRO A 240 -11.23 1.85 -14.04
N TRP A 241 -11.08 1.65 -12.72
CA TRP A 241 -10.49 2.63 -11.81
C TRP A 241 -9.20 3.28 -12.34
N ARG A 242 -8.27 2.47 -12.85
CA ARG A 242 -6.99 2.97 -13.35
C ARG A 242 -7.15 3.96 -14.51
N THR A 243 -8.04 3.63 -15.45
CA THR A 243 -8.36 4.52 -16.57
C THR A 243 -8.97 5.81 -16.08
N LEU A 244 -9.88 5.71 -15.11
CA LEU A 244 -10.55 6.84 -14.51
C LEU A 244 -9.57 7.75 -13.74
N ASP A 245 -8.74 7.18 -12.84
CA ASP A 245 -7.76 7.95 -12.05
C ASP A 245 -6.77 8.67 -12.95
N ARG A 246 -6.22 7.99 -13.95
CA ARG A 246 -5.30 8.57 -14.90
C ARG A 246 -5.95 9.70 -15.71
N ALA A 247 -7.15 9.47 -16.24
CA ALA A 247 -7.87 10.45 -17.02
C ALA A 247 -8.19 11.72 -16.20
N PHE A 248 -8.58 11.56 -14.92
CA PHE A 248 -8.85 12.69 -14.02
C PHE A 248 -7.59 13.46 -13.65
N ARG A 249 -6.47 12.78 -13.37
CA ARG A 249 -5.20 13.44 -13.08
C ARG A 249 -4.66 14.22 -14.28
N GLU A 250 -4.76 13.63 -15.47
CA GLU A 250 -4.34 14.32 -16.71
C GLU A 250 -5.19 15.57 -17.00
N ARG A 251 -6.52 15.49 -16.83
CA ARG A 251 -7.41 16.58 -17.17
C ARG A 251 -7.57 17.62 -16.07
N PHE A 252 -7.69 17.19 -14.82
CA PHE A 252 -8.06 18.08 -13.69
C PHE A 252 -6.92 18.26 -12.68
N GLY A 253 -5.78 17.62 -12.88
CA GLY A 253 -4.65 17.64 -11.95
C GLY A 253 -4.88 16.92 -10.63
N VAL A 254 -6.04 16.27 -10.45
CA VAL A 254 -6.44 15.57 -9.24
C VAL A 254 -7.16 14.28 -9.57
N GLY A 255 -7.11 13.30 -8.66
CA GLY A 255 -7.87 12.06 -8.82
C GLY A 255 -9.39 12.25 -8.64
N PRO A 256 -10.20 11.25 -9.07
CA PRO A 256 -11.67 11.32 -9.07
C PRO A 256 -12.28 11.71 -7.73
N LYS A 257 -11.78 11.16 -6.63
CA LYS A 257 -12.32 11.48 -5.29
C LYS A 257 -12.04 12.92 -4.88
N ALA A 258 -10.83 13.41 -5.10
CA ALA A 258 -10.51 14.80 -4.79
C ALA A 258 -11.38 15.74 -5.62
N TYR A 259 -11.65 15.38 -6.87
CA TYR A 259 -12.59 16.10 -7.72
C TYR A 259 -14.02 16.11 -7.13
N LEU A 260 -14.56 14.94 -6.75
CA LEU A 260 -15.88 14.82 -6.11
C LEU A 260 -15.98 15.62 -4.81
N THR A 261 -14.93 15.60 -3.98
CA THR A 261 -14.88 16.37 -2.74
C THR A 261 -14.92 17.87 -3.02
N ARG A 262 -14.11 18.36 -3.95
CA ARG A 262 -14.10 19.78 -4.33
C ARG A 262 -15.45 20.24 -4.88
N ARG A 263 -16.10 19.40 -5.68
CA ARG A 263 -17.41 19.69 -6.23
C ARG A 263 -18.49 19.81 -5.15
N ARG A 264 -18.51 18.87 -4.17
CA ARG A 264 -19.45 18.96 -3.03
C ARG A 264 -19.24 20.21 -2.21
N LEU A 265 -18.00 20.56 -1.91
CA LEU A 265 -17.67 21.78 -1.18
C LEU A 265 -18.09 23.03 -1.97
N GLY A 266 -17.95 23.03 -3.30
CA GLY A 266 -18.46 24.09 -4.17
C GLY A 266 -19.96 24.24 -4.07
N GLY A 267 -20.71 23.14 -4.16
CA GLY A 267 -22.18 23.16 -4.03
C GLY A 267 -22.67 23.64 -2.66
N VAL A 268 -22.00 23.24 -1.57
CA VAL A 268 -22.31 23.74 -0.22
C VAL A 268 -22.04 25.24 -0.12
N ARG A 269 -20.94 25.72 -0.68
CA ARG A 269 -20.61 27.15 -0.69
C ARG A 269 -21.63 27.97 -1.47
N GLU A 270 -22.07 27.48 -2.62
CA GLU A 270 -23.11 28.13 -3.44
C GLU A 270 -24.44 28.15 -2.69
N ALA A 271 -24.84 27.06 -2.04
CA ALA A 271 -26.06 27.00 -1.24
C ALA A 271 -26.03 27.96 -0.06
N LEU A 272 -24.90 28.09 0.64
CA LEU A 272 -24.71 29.04 1.72
C LEU A 272 -24.73 30.51 1.22
N ALA A 273 -24.16 30.76 0.06
CA ALA A 273 -24.15 32.09 -0.55
C ALA A 273 -25.55 32.54 -1.07
N ALA A 274 -26.37 31.56 -1.47
CA ALA A 274 -27.75 31.85 -1.94
C ALA A 274 -28.72 32.17 -0.80
N GLY A 275 -28.35 31.97 0.48
CA GLY A 275 -29.20 32.22 1.65
C GLY A 275 -30.37 31.25 1.80
N PRO A 276 -31.09 31.28 2.93
CA PRO A 276 -32.30 30.49 3.10
C PRO A 276 -33.33 30.90 2.03
N ARG A 277 -33.92 29.91 1.37
CA ARG A 277 -35.13 30.12 0.56
C ARG A 277 -36.31 30.16 1.54
N ASP A 278 -36.90 31.36 1.74
CA ASP A 278 -38.15 31.52 2.48
C ASP A 278 -39.25 30.66 1.86
#